data_81014131e148c7d9830dab6ddc1db126
#
_entry.id   81014131e148c7d9830dab6ddc1db126
#
_cell.length_a   1.000
_cell.length_b   1.000
_cell.length_c   1.000
_cell.angle_alpha   90.00
_cell.angle_beta   90.00
_cell.angle_gamma   90.00
#
_symmetry.space_group_name_H-M   'P 1'
#
loop_
_entity.id
_entity.type
_entity.pdbx_description
1 polymer ?
#
loop_
_entity_poly.entity_id
_entity_poly.type
_entity_poly.pdbx_seq_one_letter_code
_entity_poly.pdbx_strand_id
1 'polypeptide(L)'
;RSPDYLCWGKAGQNLVDAAYIAESFLRAWDTLWMPLDDVTKQRYIKEFQGMRKIDPPYTNWFLFSSTIESLLAKAGAPFDEFRVNTACRKVEEWYVGDGWYADGPVFAFDYYTSYVFHAMYLETLQGMVDSKYNSRLDYQKYHDRALKRAQKFAIILERFISPEGTFPVIGRSTPYRMAAMQPLALMAWYQTLPSDLSNGQVRAALTKVLHRMFDFQQNFNDAGYLTIGVCGSQPETADWYTN
;
A
#
# COMPACT_ATOMS: atom_id res chain seq x y z
N ARG A 1 23.83 -12.13 -14.85
CA ARG A 1 23.05 -11.52 -13.76
C ARG A 1 23.84 -11.67 -12.46
N SER A 2 23.78 -10.67 -11.56
CA SER A 2 24.34 -10.78 -10.21
C SER A 2 23.72 -11.96 -9.47
N PRO A 3 24.43 -12.65 -8.55
CA PRO A 3 23.82 -13.60 -7.61
C PRO A 3 22.65 -12.98 -6.83
N ASP A 4 22.75 -11.67 -6.53
CA ASP A 4 21.73 -10.91 -5.77
C ASP A 4 20.60 -10.36 -6.67
N TYR A 5 20.50 -10.80 -7.91
CA TYR A 5 19.44 -10.34 -8.81
C TYR A 5 18.07 -10.78 -8.32
N LEU A 6 17.21 -9.82 -8.06
CA LEU A 6 15.80 -10.07 -7.75
C LEU A 6 15.13 -10.74 -8.95
N CYS A 7 14.58 -11.93 -8.75
CA CYS A 7 13.96 -12.74 -9.82
C CYS A 7 12.59 -12.18 -10.24
N TRP A 8 12.58 -10.97 -10.78
CA TRP A 8 11.38 -10.29 -11.25
C TRP A 8 10.61 -11.14 -12.29
N GLY A 9 9.28 -11.12 -12.18
CA GLY A 9 8.39 -11.73 -13.17
C GLY A 9 8.31 -13.26 -13.18
N LYS A 10 8.80 -13.95 -12.15
CA LYS A 10 8.74 -15.41 -12.07
C LYS A 10 7.56 -15.95 -11.28
N ALA A 11 7.06 -15.23 -10.30
CA ALA A 11 5.98 -15.65 -9.42
C ALA A 11 4.99 -14.50 -9.17
N GLY A 12 3.75 -14.84 -8.81
CA GLY A 12 2.70 -13.84 -8.51
C GLY A 12 3.14 -12.85 -7.44
N GLN A 13 3.78 -13.31 -6.37
CA GLN A 13 4.26 -12.47 -5.27
C GLN A 13 5.20 -11.35 -5.75
N ASN A 14 5.98 -11.56 -6.80
CA ASN A 14 6.88 -10.54 -7.33
C ASN A 14 6.14 -9.29 -7.83
N LEU A 15 4.86 -9.40 -8.23
CA LEU A 15 4.03 -8.24 -8.57
C LEU A 15 3.78 -7.36 -7.34
N VAL A 16 3.53 -7.98 -6.19
CA VAL A 16 3.32 -7.28 -4.91
C VAL A 16 4.60 -6.54 -4.50
N ASP A 17 5.72 -7.24 -4.50
CA ASP A 17 7.01 -6.68 -4.10
C ASP A 17 7.43 -5.52 -5.02
N ALA A 18 7.26 -5.69 -6.33
CA ALA A 18 7.50 -4.64 -7.31
C ALA A 18 6.58 -3.42 -7.10
N ALA A 19 5.31 -3.64 -6.74
CA ALA A 19 4.36 -2.57 -6.48
C ALA A 19 4.76 -1.74 -5.25
N TYR A 20 5.25 -2.36 -4.18
CA TYR A 20 5.75 -1.62 -3.02
C TYR A 20 7.01 -0.82 -3.32
N ILE A 21 7.89 -1.32 -4.19
CA ILE A 21 9.03 -0.54 -4.69
C ILE A 21 8.52 0.65 -5.52
N ALA A 22 7.55 0.43 -6.41
CA ALA A 22 6.94 1.49 -7.21
C ALA A 22 6.24 2.54 -6.34
N GLU A 23 5.49 2.12 -5.33
CA GLU A 23 4.86 3.01 -4.35
C GLU A 23 5.90 3.86 -3.62
N SER A 24 7.01 3.27 -3.21
CA SER A 24 8.10 3.98 -2.54
C SER A 24 8.72 5.06 -3.44
N PHE A 25 8.93 4.77 -4.72
CA PHE A 25 9.40 5.75 -5.70
C PHE A 25 8.38 6.86 -5.96
N LEU A 26 7.09 6.53 -6.05
CA LEU A 26 6.03 7.53 -6.23
C LEU A 26 5.98 8.49 -5.05
N ARG A 27 6.01 7.96 -3.82
CA ARG A 27 5.93 8.71 -2.56
C ARG A 27 7.16 9.57 -2.31
N ALA A 28 8.34 9.05 -2.55
CA ALA A 28 9.61 9.72 -2.29
C ALA A 28 10.36 10.01 -3.61
N TRP A 29 9.63 10.55 -4.59
CA TRP A 29 10.11 10.78 -5.95
C TRP A 29 11.44 11.52 -6.00
N ASP A 30 11.53 12.67 -5.32
CA ASP A 30 12.71 13.53 -5.36
C ASP A 30 13.92 12.92 -4.62
N THR A 31 13.66 12.05 -3.65
CA THR A 31 14.70 11.45 -2.82
C THR A 31 15.16 10.08 -3.34
N LEU A 32 14.25 9.28 -3.89
CA LEU A 32 14.56 7.92 -4.30
C LEU A 32 14.67 7.75 -5.82
N TRP A 33 13.79 8.39 -6.61
CA TRP A 33 13.79 8.21 -8.07
C TRP A 33 14.69 9.22 -8.78
N MET A 34 14.56 10.50 -8.46
CA MET A 34 15.30 11.56 -9.18
C MET A 34 16.82 11.40 -9.11
N PRO A 35 17.43 11.00 -7.97
CA PRO A 35 18.88 10.86 -7.88
C PRO A 35 19.48 9.66 -8.64
N LEU A 36 18.63 8.72 -9.10
CA LEU A 36 19.11 7.56 -9.85
C LEU A 36 19.70 8.02 -11.20
N ASP A 37 20.77 7.37 -11.62
CA ASP A 37 21.31 7.52 -12.95
C ASP A 37 20.39 6.93 -14.02
N ASP A 38 20.55 7.35 -15.27
CA ASP A 38 19.66 6.95 -16.38
C ASP A 38 19.71 5.44 -16.64
N VAL A 39 20.87 4.81 -16.47
CA VAL A 39 21.02 3.36 -16.69
C VAL A 39 20.22 2.59 -15.64
N THR A 40 20.28 3.03 -14.40
CA THR A 40 19.51 2.43 -13.30
C THR A 40 18.02 2.64 -13.50
N LYS A 41 17.58 3.86 -13.85
CA LYS A 41 16.18 4.14 -14.20
C LYS A 41 15.67 3.22 -15.32
N GLN A 42 16.42 3.06 -16.39
CA GLN A 42 16.04 2.21 -17.52
C GLN A 42 15.95 0.72 -17.11
N ARG A 43 16.81 0.25 -16.20
CA ARG A 43 16.72 -1.11 -15.65
C ARG A 43 15.43 -1.29 -14.86
N TYR A 44 15.08 -0.38 -13.97
CA TYR A 44 13.81 -0.42 -13.24
C TYR A 44 12.60 -0.40 -14.19
N ILE A 45 12.57 0.52 -15.15
CA ILE A 45 11.50 0.61 -16.14
C ILE A 45 11.31 -0.73 -16.86
N LYS A 46 12.39 -1.36 -17.29
CA LYS A 46 12.35 -2.66 -17.98
C LYS A 46 11.77 -3.76 -17.09
N GLU A 47 12.20 -3.84 -15.83
CA GLU A 47 11.71 -4.86 -14.89
C GLU A 47 10.24 -4.60 -14.54
N PHE A 48 9.83 -3.36 -14.29
CA PHE A 48 8.44 -2.99 -14.06
C PHE A 48 7.54 -3.34 -15.25
N GLN A 49 7.96 -3.07 -16.48
CA GLN A 49 7.22 -3.49 -17.67
C GLN A 49 7.14 -5.01 -17.79
N GLY A 50 8.14 -5.73 -17.28
CA GLY A 50 8.16 -7.19 -17.21
C GLY A 50 7.06 -7.77 -16.31
N MET A 51 6.55 -7.00 -15.33
CA MET A 51 5.47 -7.41 -14.44
C MET A 51 4.13 -7.63 -15.16
N ARG A 52 3.94 -7.07 -16.35
CA ARG A 52 2.75 -7.29 -17.18
C ARG A 52 2.49 -8.75 -17.53
N LYS A 53 3.49 -9.62 -17.39
CA LYS A 53 3.36 -11.08 -17.58
C LYS A 53 2.58 -11.76 -16.45
N ILE A 54 2.44 -11.10 -15.31
CA ILE A 54 1.71 -11.62 -14.16
C ILE A 54 0.27 -11.14 -14.28
N ASP A 55 -0.66 -12.09 -14.30
CA ASP A 55 -2.09 -11.83 -14.28
C ASP A 55 -2.54 -11.65 -12.83
N PRO A 56 -2.94 -10.44 -12.42
CA PRO A 56 -3.35 -10.21 -11.04
C PRO A 56 -4.70 -10.85 -10.74
N PRO A 57 -4.87 -11.52 -9.60
CA PRO A 57 -6.18 -11.94 -9.12
C PRO A 57 -7.18 -10.77 -9.09
N TYR A 58 -8.46 -11.08 -9.28
CA TYR A 58 -9.55 -10.11 -9.33
C TYR A 58 -9.91 -9.57 -7.91
N THR A 59 -8.96 -8.89 -7.29
CA THR A 59 -9.00 -8.36 -5.92
C THR A 59 -8.18 -7.06 -5.83
N ASN A 60 -7.79 -6.67 -4.61
CA ASN A 60 -6.83 -5.59 -4.37
C ASN A 60 -5.56 -5.66 -5.26
N TRP A 61 -5.23 -6.82 -5.82
CA TRP A 61 -4.07 -7.01 -6.68
C TRP A 61 -4.09 -6.14 -7.95
N PHE A 62 -5.25 -5.64 -8.36
CA PHE A 62 -5.32 -4.65 -9.44
C PHE A 62 -4.57 -3.37 -9.09
N LEU A 63 -4.52 -3.01 -7.80
CA LEU A 63 -3.74 -1.86 -7.36
C LEU A 63 -2.24 -2.10 -7.48
N PHE A 64 -1.74 -3.31 -7.22
CA PHE A 64 -0.32 -3.60 -7.46
C PHE A 64 0.08 -3.35 -8.91
N SER A 65 -0.72 -3.87 -9.84
CA SER A 65 -0.48 -3.65 -11.27
C SER A 65 -0.56 -2.16 -11.64
N SER A 66 -1.61 -1.45 -11.19
CA SER A 66 -1.82 -0.05 -11.55
C SER A 66 -0.80 0.91 -10.92
N THR A 67 -0.30 0.61 -9.72
CA THR A 67 0.77 1.41 -9.07
C THR A 67 2.05 1.38 -9.88
N ILE A 68 2.43 0.22 -10.40
CA ILE A 68 3.58 0.07 -11.30
C ILE A 68 3.38 0.88 -12.58
N GLU A 69 2.21 0.77 -13.21
CA GLU A 69 1.93 1.51 -14.45
C GLU A 69 1.87 3.02 -14.21
N SER A 70 1.39 3.46 -13.05
CA SER A 70 1.40 4.88 -12.66
C SER A 70 2.83 5.42 -12.48
N LEU A 71 3.72 4.63 -11.87
CA LEU A 71 5.15 4.98 -11.82
C LEU A 71 5.74 5.14 -13.23
N LEU A 72 5.46 4.19 -14.12
CA LEU A 72 5.94 4.25 -15.51
C LEU A 72 5.42 5.50 -16.22
N ALA A 73 4.14 5.86 -16.03
CA ALA A 73 3.55 7.08 -16.58
C ALA A 73 4.26 8.33 -16.05
N LYS A 74 4.47 8.46 -14.75
CA LYS A 74 5.18 9.60 -14.13
C LYS A 74 6.63 9.69 -14.57
N ALA A 75 7.28 8.55 -14.81
CA ALA A 75 8.64 8.47 -15.33
C ALA A 75 8.75 8.78 -16.84
N GLY A 76 7.64 9.06 -17.53
CA GLY A 76 7.61 9.30 -18.98
C GLY A 76 7.88 8.04 -19.82
N ALA A 77 7.76 6.86 -19.25
CA ALA A 77 7.95 5.60 -19.93
C ALA A 77 6.61 5.05 -20.51
N PRO A 78 6.67 4.17 -21.52
CA PRO A 78 5.48 3.49 -22.01
C PRO A 78 4.78 2.70 -20.90
N PHE A 79 3.53 3.03 -20.64
CA PHE A 79 2.69 2.42 -19.61
C PHE A 79 1.37 1.88 -20.17
N ASP A 80 0.69 1.04 -19.41
CA ASP A 80 -0.60 0.44 -19.80
C ASP A 80 -1.75 1.18 -19.11
N GLU A 81 -2.34 2.15 -19.83
CA GLU A 81 -3.48 2.92 -19.34
C GLU A 81 -4.70 2.05 -19.00
N PHE A 82 -4.90 0.94 -19.72
CA PHE A 82 -6.04 0.06 -19.47
C PHE A 82 -5.98 -0.57 -18.07
N ARG A 83 -4.79 -0.97 -17.62
CA ARG A 83 -4.57 -1.51 -16.27
C ARG A 83 -4.91 -0.49 -15.19
N VAL A 84 -4.45 0.76 -15.37
CA VAL A 84 -4.75 1.86 -14.43
C VAL A 84 -6.25 2.15 -14.41
N ASN A 85 -6.86 2.33 -15.56
CA ASN A 85 -8.28 2.66 -15.68
C ASN A 85 -9.18 1.54 -15.14
N THR A 86 -8.80 0.28 -15.36
CA THR A 86 -9.53 -0.87 -14.83
C THR A 86 -9.46 -0.91 -13.31
N ALA A 87 -8.27 -0.73 -12.74
CA ALA A 87 -8.11 -0.67 -11.29
C ALA A 87 -8.94 0.47 -10.67
N CYS A 88 -8.88 1.68 -11.23
CA CYS A 88 -9.66 2.81 -10.76
C CYS A 88 -11.17 2.51 -10.73
N ARG A 89 -11.71 1.95 -11.82
CA ARG A 89 -13.15 1.61 -11.89
C ARG A 89 -13.51 0.53 -10.88
N LYS A 90 -12.69 -0.50 -10.71
CA LYS A 90 -12.97 -1.60 -9.78
C LYS A 90 -12.86 -1.16 -8.32
N VAL A 91 -11.91 -0.32 -7.98
CA VAL A 91 -11.85 0.28 -6.63
C VAL A 91 -13.11 1.09 -6.32
N GLU A 92 -13.65 1.83 -7.29
CA GLU A 92 -14.93 2.53 -7.11
C GLU A 92 -16.13 1.59 -6.91
N GLU A 93 -16.17 0.48 -7.66
CA GLU A 93 -17.24 -0.54 -7.53
C GLU A 93 -17.16 -1.26 -6.17
N TRP A 94 -15.96 -1.44 -5.62
CA TRP A 94 -15.76 -2.15 -4.35
C TRP A 94 -15.85 -1.26 -3.11
N TYR A 95 -16.14 0.02 -3.27
CA TYR A 95 -16.36 0.91 -2.13
C TYR A 95 -17.69 0.59 -1.44
N VAL A 96 -17.63 0.25 -0.16
CA VAL A 96 -18.81 -0.17 0.63
C VAL A 96 -19.32 0.88 1.60
N GLY A 97 -18.67 2.02 1.68
CA GLY A 97 -19.05 3.12 2.58
C GLY A 97 -18.07 3.32 3.74
N ASP A 98 -18.19 4.46 4.41
CA ASP A 98 -17.42 4.83 5.60
C ASP A 98 -15.90 4.66 5.50
N GLY A 99 -15.37 4.79 4.29
CA GLY A 99 -13.95 4.60 4.01
C GLY A 99 -13.52 3.16 3.81
N TRP A 100 -14.43 2.19 3.86
CA TRP A 100 -14.14 0.78 3.66
C TRP A 100 -14.30 0.34 2.22
N TYR A 101 -13.48 -0.63 1.83
CA TYR A 101 -13.54 -1.30 0.53
C TYR A 101 -13.71 -2.82 0.73
N ALA A 102 -14.51 -3.44 -0.14
CA ALA A 102 -14.47 -4.88 -0.31
C ALA A 102 -13.18 -5.27 -1.06
N ASP A 103 -12.63 -6.42 -0.74
CA ASP A 103 -11.42 -6.93 -1.39
C ASP A 103 -11.78 -7.75 -2.64
N GLY A 104 -12.38 -7.10 -3.61
CA GLY A 104 -12.90 -7.71 -4.83
C GLY A 104 -14.42 -7.81 -4.84
N PRO A 105 -15.01 -8.70 -5.68
CA PRO A 105 -16.45 -8.81 -5.85
C PRO A 105 -17.16 -9.47 -4.66
N VAL A 106 -16.43 -10.16 -3.80
CA VAL A 106 -16.95 -10.77 -2.56
C VAL A 106 -16.49 -9.91 -1.40
N PHE A 107 -17.45 -9.50 -0.56
CA PHE A 107 -17.13 -8.68 0.60
C PHE A 107 -16.14 -9.38 1.54
N ALA A 108 -15.02 -8.72 1.80
CA ALA A 108 -14.06 -9.10 2.82
C ALA A 108 -13.76 -7.88 3.70
N PHE A 109 -13.90 -8.04 5.00
CA PHE A 109 -13.63 -7.00 5.98
C PHE A 109 -12.24 -7.24 6.59
N ASP A 110 -11.25 -6.51 6.09
CA ASP A 110 -9.86 -6.67 6.49
C ASP A 110 -9.04 -5.38 6.30
N TYR A 111 -7.80 -5.40 6.78
CA TYR A 111 -6.88 -4.27 6.69
C TYR A 111 -6.22 -4.09 5.31
N TYR A 112 -6.58 -4.86 4.28
CA TYR A 112 -6.22 -4.49 2.90
C TYR A 112 -6.83 -3.13 2.52
N THR A 113 -7.93 -2.74 3.17
CA THR A 113 -8.45 -1.37 3.10
C THR A 113 -7.38 -0.35 3.52
N SER A 114 -6.58 -0.64 4.54
CA SER A 114 -5.50 0.25 5.02
C SER A 114 -4.30 0.28 4.07
N TYR A 115 -3.57 -0.84 4.02
CA TYR A 115 -2.24 -0.86 3.44
C TYR A 115 -2.20 -1.07 1.92
N VAL A 116 -3.32 -1.39 1.29
CA VAL A 116 -3.41 -1.46 -0.17
C VAL A 116 -4.39 -0.42 -0.71
N PHE A 117 -5.69 -0.51 -0.35
CA PHE A 117 -6.68 0.37 -0.97
C PHE A 117 -6.39 1.85 -0.73
N HIS A 118 -6.25 2.29 0.51
CA HIS A 118 -6.01 3.71 0.75
C HIS A 118 -4.60 4.15 0.34
N ALA A 119 -3.58 3.38 0.73
CA ALA A 119 -2.21 3.78 0.48
C ALA A 119 -1.84 3.77 -1.00
N MET A 120 -1.93 2.60 -1.64
CA MET A 120 -1.52 2.48 -3.05
C MET A 120 -2.44 3.21 -4.02
N TYR A 121 -3.75 3.29 -3.73
CA TYR A 121 -4.67 3.98 -4.62
C TYR A 121 -4.41 5.49 -4.67
N LEU A 122 -4.12 6.11 -3.53
CA LEU A 122 -3.73 7.52 -3.50
C LEU A 122 -2.44 7.77 -4.26
N GLU A 123 -1.41 6.94 -4.05
CA GLU A 123 -0.14 7.07 -4.79
C GLU A 123 -0.31 6.83 -6.29
N THR A 124 -1.12 5.85 -6.67
CA THR A 124 -1.43 5.57 -8.08
C THR A 124 -2.08 6.78 -8.74
N LEU A 125 -3.09 7.34 -8.10
CA LEU A 125 -3.81 8.49 -8.65
C LEU A 125 -2.94 9.75 -8.69
N GLN A 126 -2.16 10.00 -7.64
CA GLN A 126 -1.22 11.13 -7.61
C GLN A 126 -0.16 10.99 -8.71
N GLY A 127 0.40 9.81 -8.90
CA GLY A 127 1.37 9.54 -9.97
C GLY A 127 0.77 9.79 -11.37
N MET A 128 -0.49 9.42 -11.59
CA MET A 128 -1.18 9.71 -12.85
C MET A 128 -1.44 11.21 -13.05
N VAL A 129 -1.81 11.93 -12.00
CA VAL A 129 -1.96 13.40 -12.03
C VAL A 129 -0.62 14.06 -12.37
N ASP A 130 0.45 13.65 -11.69
CA ASP A 130 1.79 14.19 -11.90
C ASP A 130 2.36 13.89 -13.29
N SER A 131 1.96 12.76 -13.89
CA SER A 131 2.37 12.40 -15.25
C SER A 131 1.85 13.36 -16.32
N LYS A 132 0.79 14.12 -15.99
CA LYS A 132 0.07 15.01 -16.93
C LYS A 132 -0.46 14.30 -18.18
N TYR A 133 -0.60 12.98 -18.12
CA TYR A 133 -1.12 12.21 -19.23
C TYR A 133 -2.58 12.56 -19.50
N ASN A 134 -2.90 12.85 -20.76
CA ASN A 134 -4.25 13.19 -21.18
C ASN A 134 -5.11 11.95 -21.34
N SER A 135 -5.73 11.52 -20.25
CA SER A 135 -6.64 10.37 -20.18
C SER A 135 -8.09 10.81 -20.32
N ARG A 136 -8.97 9.85 -20.69
CA ARG A 136 -10.42 10.02 -20.58
C ARG A 136 -10.93 9.95 -19.15
N LEU A 137 -10.17 9.36 -18.24
CA LEU A 137 -10.43 9.36 -16.81
C LEU A 137 -9.87 10.62 -16.18
N ASP A 138 -10.68 11.33 -15.42
CA ASP A 138 -10.26 12.48 -14.62
C ASP A 138 -9.61 11.97 -13.31
N TYR A 139 -8.30 11.68 -13.37
CA TYR A 139 -7.55 11.15 -12.22
C TYR A 139 -7.56 12.11 -11.02
N GLN A 140 -7.62 13.43 -11.25
CA GLN A 140 -7.71 14.39 -10.15
C GLN A 140 -9.03 14.20 -9.38
N LYS A 141 -10.14 14.06 -10.08
CA LYS A 141 -11.46 13.83 -9.46
C LYS A 141 -11.50 12.51 -8.68
N TYR A 142 -10.85 11.46 -9.22
CA TYR A 142 -10.72 10.18 -8.50
C TYR A 142 -9.85 10.33 -7.25
N HIS A 143 -8.72 11.05 -7.34
CA HIS A 143 -7.83 11.34 -6.23
C HIS A 143 -8.54 12.09 -5.11
N ASP A 144 -9.25 13.17 -5.43
CA ASP A 144 -9.99 13.98 -4.43
C ASP A 144 -11.04 13.15 -3.69
N ARG A 145 -11.69 12.23 -4.39
CA ARG A 145 -12.65 11.29 -3.80
C ARG A 145 -11.97 10.26 -2.91
N ALA A 146 -10.89 9.65 -3.38
CA ALA A 146 -10.10 8.70 -2.62
C ALA A 146 -9.55 9.33 -1.35
N LEU A 147 -9.05 10.56 -1.43
CA LEU A 147 -8.57 11.31 -0.28
C LEU A 147 -9.65 11.52 0.79
N LYS A 148 -10.85 11.95 0.39
CA LYS A 148 -11.98 12.10 1.33
C LYS A 148 -12.35 10.78 2.02
N ARG A 149 -12.30 9.67 1.30
CA ARG A 149 -12.56 8.33 1.85
C ARG A 149 -11.46 7.91 2.82
N ALA A 150 -10.19 8.18 2.48
CA ALA A 150 -9.05 7.91 3.35
C ALA A 150 -9.09 8.74 4.64
N GLN A 151 -9.47 10.01 4.55
CA GLN A 151 -9.68 10.88 5.72
C GLN A 151 -10.78 10.31 6.65
N LYS A 152 -11.90 9.85 6.08
CA LYS A 152 -12.98 9.23 6.86
C LYS A 152 -12.52 7.94 7.52
N PHE A 153 -11.79 7.11 6.80
CA PHE A 153 -11.23 5.87 7.34
C PHE A 153 -10.18 6.13 8.43
N ALA A 154 -9.36 7.16 8.29
CA ALA A 154 -8.36 7.52 9.29
C ALA A 154 -8.98 7.85 10.66
N ILE A 155 -10.14 8.54 10.67
CA ILE A 155 -10.89 8.81 11.92
C ILE A 155 -11.33 7.51 12.58
N ILE A 156 -11.86 6.56 11.80
CA ILE A 156 -12.30 5.25 12.30
C ILE A 156 -11.11 4.45 12.82
N LEU A 157 -10.03 4.45 12.06
CA LEU A 157 -8.83 3.70 12.39
C LEU A 157 -8.17 4.19 13.69
N GLU A 158 -8.12 5.52 13.92
CA GLU A 158 -7.62 6.08 15.16
C GLU A 158 -8.46 5.61 16.36
N ARG A 159 -9.79 5.59 16.21
CA ARG A 159 -10.71 5.15 17.27
C ARG A 159 -10.66 3.64 17.54
N PHE A 160 -10.08 2.85 16.67
CA PHE A 160 -9.81 1.43 16.92
C PHE A 160 -8.64 1.21 17.86
N ILE A 161 -7.79 2.20 18.06
CA ILE A 161 -6.60 2.07 18.90
C ILE A 161 -6.98 2.28 20.37
N SER A 162 -6.76 1.27 21.18
CA SER A 162 -6.99 1.33 22.62
C SER A 162 -5.95 2.24 23.32
N PRO A 163 -6.22 2.68 24.56
CA PRO A 163 -5.23 3.40 25.36
C PRO A 163 -3.89 2.67 25.51
N GLU A 164 -3.88 1.34 25.43
CA GLU A 164 -2.71 0.47 25.53
C GLU A 164 -2.01 0.22 24.20
N GLY A 165 -2.53 0.78 23.09
CA GLY A 165 -1.96 0.62 21.74
C GLY A 165 -2.36 -0.68 21.02
N THR A 166 -3.35 -1.41 21.54
CA THR A 166 -3.94 -2.55 20.83
C THR A 166 -5.01 -2.08 19.84
N PHE A 167 -5.32 -2.91 18.88
CA PHE A 167 -6.40 -2.66 17.91
C PHE A 167 -7.05 -4.00 17.51
N PRO A 168 -8.29 -4.00 17.01
CA PRO A 168 -8.97 -5.23 16.59
C PRO A 168 -8.17 -5.98 15.53
N VAL A 169 -7.98 -7.27 15.72
CA VAL A 169 -7.41 -8.17 14.71
C VAL A 169 -8.54 -8.59 13.79
N ILE A 170 -8.58 -8.04 12.58
CA ILE A 170 -9.69 -8.20 11.64
C ILE A 170 -9.18 -8.81 10.34
N GLY A 171 -9.87 -9.84 9.87
CA GLY A 171 -9.64 -10.44 8.57
C GLY A 171 -8.35 -11.25 8.50
N ARG A 172 -7.69 -11.20 7.34
CA ARG A 172 -6.48 -11.95 7.00
C ARG A 172 -5.23 -11.05 7.03
N SER A 173 -4.07 -11.67 6.86
CA SER A 173 -2.77 -10.97 6.80
C SER A 173 -2.47 -10.12 8.05
N THR A 174 -2.97 -10.59 9.19
CA THR A 174 -2.78 -9.91 10.47
C THR A 174 -1.31 -9.81 10.92
N PRO A 175 -0.38 -10.70 10.48
CA PRO A 175 1.07 -10.53 10.74
C PRO A 175 1.69 -9.26 10.17
N TYR A 176 1.02 -8.51 9.29
CA TYR A 176 1.49 -7.20 8.82
C TYR A 176 1.41 -6.12 9.92
N ARG A 177 0.84 -6.44 11.06
CA ARG A 177 0.89 -5.67 12.32
C ARG A 177 0.60 -4.18 12.11
N MET A 178 1.59 -3.32 12.42
CA MET A 178 1.47 -1.86 12.34
C MET A 178 1.14 -1.32 10.93
N ALA A 179 1.27 -2.11 9.88
CA ALA A 179 0.88 -1.70 8.53
C ALA A 179 -0.62 -1.34 8.44
N ALA A 180 -1.46 -1.91 9.32
CA ALA A 180 -2.86 -1.51 9.46
C ALA A 180 -3.02 0.01 9.73
N MET A 181 -2.02 0.66 10.33
CA MET A 181 -2.03 2.08 10.67
C MET A 181 -1.49 3.00 9.55
N GLN A 182 -1.11 2.46 8.41
CA GLN A 182 -0.52 3.22 7.30
C GLN A 182 -1.36 4.43 6.87
N PRO A 183 -2.70 4.39 6.78
CA PRO A 183 -3.50 5.56 6.43
C PRO A 183 -3.35 6.74 7.38
N LEU A 184 -3.21 6.50 8.68
CA LEU A 184 -2.95 7.57 9.66
C LEU A 184 -1.60 8.26 9.39
N ALA A 185 -0.55 7.47 9.18
CA ALA A 185 0.77 7.99 8.85
C ALA A 185 0.77 8.75 7.52
N LEU A 186 0.07 8.22 6.52
CA LEU A 186 -0.02 8.81 5.18
C LEU A 186 -0.74 10.16 5.20
N MET A 187 -1.88 10.26 5.91
CA MET A 187 -2.61 11.53 6.04
C MET A 187 -1.79 12.58 6.77
N ALA A 188 -1.04 12.20 7.79
CA ALA A 188 -0.13 13.11 8.48
C ALA A 188 1.04 13.54 7.58
N TRP A 189 1.62 12.62 6.83
CA TRP A 189 2.70 12.89 5.87
C TRP A 189 2.29 13.89 4.80
N TYR A 190 1.11 13.71 4.21
CA TYR A 190 0.56 14.62 3.20
C TYR A 190 -0.03 15.91 3.78
N GLN A 191 -0.05 16.08 5.11
CA GLN A 191 -0.68 17.22 5.78
C GLN A 191 -2.18 17.35 5.40
N THR A 192 -2.85 16.22 5.24
CA THR A 192 -4.26 16.14 4.85
C THR A 192 -5.13 15.48 5.92
N LEU A 193 -4.70 15.54 7.17
CA LEU A 193 -5.51 15.03 8.28
C LEU A 193 -6.88 15.72 8.30
N PRO A 194 -7.96 14.99 8.57
CA PRO A 194 -9.28 15.58 8.79
C PRO A 194 -9.26 16.44 10.07
N SER A 195 -10.19 17.39 10.15
CA SER A 195 -10.30 18.32 11.31
C SER A 195 -10.46 17.62 12.66
N ASP A 196 -10.99 16.41 12.66
CA ASP A 196 -11.20 15.57 13.84
C ASP A 196 -9.90 14.98 14.42
N LEU A 197 -8.79 15.04 13.68
CA LEU A 197 -7.51 14.46 14.06
C LEU A 197 -6.39 15.51 14.01
N SER A 198 -5.67 15.66 15.11
CA SER A 198 -4.45 16.46 15.14
C SER A 198 -3.20 15.58 14.89
N ASN A 199 -2.12 16.21 14.43
CA ASN A 199 -0.82 15.55 14.31
C ASN A 199 -0.34 14.96 15.65
N GLY A 200 -0.67 15.60 16.78
CA GLY A 200 -0.34 15.11 18.11
C GLY A 200 -1.05 13.80 18.45
N GLN A 201 -2.36 13.73 18.16
CA GLN A 201 -3.15 12.51 18.36
C GLN A 201 -2.64 11.35 17.49
N VAL A 202 -2.44 11.61 16.20
CA VAL A 202 -1.94 10.58 15.27
C VAL A 202 -0.56 10.09 15.70
N ARG A 203 0.37 10.99 16.07
CA ARG A 203 1.69 10.59 16.57
C ARG A 203 1.57 9.75 17.84
N ALA A 204 0.76 10.17 18.80
CA ALA A 204 0.56 9.42 20.05
C ALA A 204 -0.03 8.03 19.77
N ALA A 205 -1.04 7.92 18.92
CA ALA A 205 -1.67 6.67 18.54
C ALA A 205 -0.66 5.72 17.86
N LEU A 206 0.06 6.21 16.85
CA LEU A 206 1.07 5.41 16.14
C LEU A 206 2.20 4.97 17.07
N THR A 207 2.69 5.86 17.94
CA THR A 207 3.73 5.51 18.92
C THR A 207 3.28 4.40 19.87
N LYS A 208 2.04 4.47 20.37
CA LYS A 208 1.48 3.42 21.23
C LYS A 208 1.38 2.08 20.50
N VAL A 209 0.89 2.07 19.27
CA VAL A 209 0.80 0.84 18.46
C VAL A 209 2.18 0.25 18.22
N LEU A 210 3.17 1.07 17.84
CA LEU A 210 4.53 0.62 17.61
C LEU A 210 5.14 0.02 18.88
N HIS A 211 5.07 0.73 20.01
CA HIS A 211 5.55 0.20 21.29
C HIS A 211 4.86 -1.12 21.63
N ARG A 212 3.53 -1.16 21.55
CA ARG A 212 2.79 -2.38 21.85
C ARG A 212 3.21 -3.55 20.96
N MET A 213 3.40 -3.33 19.66
CA MET A 213 3.77 -4.38 18.72
C MET A 213 5.20 -4.88 18.94
N PHE A 214 6.13 -4.00 19.35
CA PHE A 214 7.54 -4.38 19.57
C PHE A 214 7.82 -4.87 21.01
N ASP A 215 6.96 -4.57 21.96
CA ASP A 215 7.10 -5.01 23.35
C ASP A 215 6.71 -6.49 23.58
N PHE A 216 6.11 -7.15 22.58
CA PHE A 216 5.83 -8.58 22.69
C PHE A 216 7.13 -9.38 22.73
N GLN A 217 7.19 -10.32 23.67
CA GLN A 217 8.29 -11.29 23.72
C GLN A 217 8.34 -12.11 22.42
N GLN A 218 9.52 -12.44 22.00
CA GLN A 218 9.74 -13.25 20.79
C GLN A 218 9.24 -12.63 19.47
N ASN A 219 9.10 -11.32 19.42
CA ASN A 219 8.77 -10.64 18.17
C ASN A 219 9.87 -10.72 17.12
N PHE A 220 11.12 -10.87 17.58
CA PHE A 220 12.28 -11.04 16.73
C PHE A 220 12.97 -12.37 17.03
N ASN A 221 13.48 -13.02 15.99
CA ASN A 221 14.36 -14.17 16.15
C ASN A 221 15.80 -13.71 16.43
N ASP A 222 16.69 -14.68 16.68
CA ASP A 222 18.11 -14.40 17.00
C ASP A 222 18.86 -13.67 15.86
N ALA A 223 18.37 -13.75 14.64
CA ALA A 223 18.92 -13.03 13.49
C ALA A 223 18.33 -11.62 13.31
N GLY A 224 17.40 -11.20 14.19
CA GLY A 224 16.76 -9.89 14.15
C GLY A 224 15.59 -9.76 13.17
N TYR A 225 15.11 -10.86 12.59
CA TYR A 225 13.92 -10.86 11.76
C TYR A 225 12.66 -11.00 12.60
N LEU A 226 11.57 -10.38 12.13
CA LEU A 226 10.25 -10.56 12.73
C LEU A 226 9.85 -12.04 12.69
N THR A 227 9.38 -12.53 13.82
CA THR A 227 8.85 -13.90 13.92
C THR A 227 7.46 -14.00 13.33
N ILE A 228 7.08 -15.22 13.01
CA ILE A 228 5.76 -15.56 12.50
C ILE A 228 4.70 -15.30 13.58
N GLY A 229 3.70 -14.46 13.29
CA GLY A 229 2.58 -14.18 14.19
C GLY A 229 2.26 -12.70 14.34
N VAL A 230 1.18 -12.39 15.03
CA VAL A 230 0.74 -11.01 15.29
C VAL A 230 1.35 -10.49 16.60
N CYS A 231 1.36 -11.32 17.62
CA CYS A 231 1.77 -10.98 18.98
C CYS A 231 2.87 -11.94 19.43
N GLY A 232 4.08 -11.76 18.95
CA GLY A 232 5.18 -12.69 19.15
C GLY A 232 5.13 -13.90 18.23
N SER A 233 5.90 -14.94 18.52
CA SER A 233 5.99 -16.14 17.69
C SER A 233 4.73 -17.00 17.80
N GLN A 234 4.05 -17.22 16.69
CA GLN A 234 2.82 -18.00 16.58
C GLN A 234 2.87 -18.95 15.35
N PRO A 235 3.87 -19.82 15.23
CA PRO A 235 4.09 -20.61 14.02
C PRO A 235 2.93 -21.57 13.73
N GLU A 236 2.22 -22.03 14.73
CA GLU A 236 1.12 -22.98 14.58
C GLU A 236 -0.17 -22.35 14.00
N THR A 237 -0.33 -21.04 14.16
CA THR A 237 -1.54 -20.30 13.75
C THR A 237 -1.30 -19.42 12.53
N ALA A 238 -0.05 -19.23 12.13
CA ALA A 238 0.34 -18.30 11.08
C ALA A 238 0.71 -19.00 9.76
N ASP A 239 0.51 -20.29 9.68
CA ASP A 239 0.67 -21.18 8.54
C ASP A 239 1.40 -20.55 7.33
N TRP A 240 0.78 -20.29 6.23
CA TRP A 240 1.39 -19.81 4.99
C TRP A 240 1.45 -18.27 4.82
N TYR A 241 1.01 -17.50 5.80
CA TYR A 241 1.17 -16.05 5.88
C TYR A 241 2.41 -15.63 6.69
N THR A 242 3.45 -16.34 6.55
CA THR A 242 4.54 -16.34 7.53
C THR A 242 5.81 -15.69 7.05
N ASN A 243 5.77 -14.95 6.00
CA ASN A 243 6.97 -14.32 5.45
C ASN A 243 6.94 -12.81 5.60
#